data_de97c323d1d63418871873bd62ad1e1d
#
_entry.id   de97c323d1d63418871873bd62ad1e1d
#
_cell.length_a   1.000
_cell.length_b   1.000
_cell.length_c   1.000
_cell.angle_alpha   90.00
_cell.angle_beta   90.00
_cell.angle_gamma   90.00
#
_symmetry.space_group_name_H-M   'P 1'
#
loop_
_entity.id
_entity.type
_entity.pdbx_description
1 polymer ?
#
loop_
_entity_poly.entity_id
_entity_poly.type
_entity_poly.pdbx_seq_one_letter_code
_entity_poly.pdbx_strand_id
1 'polypeptide(L)'
;MRAAFADVFGTVMERSLGDDSQVRRFGRALLAGDVETVERNLGTILQQTLSYHDMGGEQPEKVYQTFVLGLLIWLNASHEITSNRESGYGRCDVLVCPRLAGQPGVVMELKVVDKRKRESVKGALAKALAQLRDRDYAANLRARGAEPVREMAAVFDGKRVWVQVAPEPEGQAGSPTHPG
;
A
#
# COMPACT_ATOMS: atom_id res chain seq x y z
N MET A 1 1.62 14.51 -19.82
CA MET A 1 1.31 13.60 -18.72
C MET A 1 1.67 12.12 -19.02
N ARG A 2 1.35 11.55 -20.21
CA ARG A 2 1.72 10.15 -20.54
C ARG A 2 3.23 9.89 -20.68
N ALA A 3 4.00 10.82 -21.22
CA ALA A 3 5.45 10.63 -21.45
C ALA A 3 6.24 10.63 -20.12
N ALA A 4 5.99 11.58 -19.21
CA ALA A 4 6.66 11.62 -17.92
C ALA A 4 6.40 10.36 -17.07
N PHE A 5 5.20 9.77 -17.17
CA PHE A 5 4.85 8.53 -16.48
C PHE A 5 5.61 7.32 -17.03
N ALA A 6 5.79 7.26 -18.36
CA ALA A 6 6.55 6.19 -19.03
C ALA A 6 8.04 6.24 -18.63
N ASP A 7 8.62 7.43 -18.52
CA ASP A 7 10.03 7.63 -18.16
C ASP A 7 10.27 7.26 -16.68
N VAL A 8 9.38 7.69 -15.77
CA VAL A 8 9.43 7.31 -14.34
C VAL A 8 9.28 5.79 -14.20
N PHE A 9 8.33 5.20 -14.91
CA PHE A 9 8.10 3.76 -14.89
C PHE A 9 9.29 2.97 -15.43
N GLY A 10 9.89 3.43 -16.54
CA GLY A 10 11.12 2.85 -17.13
C GLY A 10 12.28 2.87 -16.12
N THR A 11 12.55 4.01 -15.51
CA THR A 11 13.63 4.17 -14.52
C THR A 11 13.41 3.30 -13.28
N VAL A 12 12.16 3.18 -12.80
CA VAL A 12 11.81 2.30 -11.67
C VAL A 12 12.02 0.84 -12.05
N MET A 13 11.61 0.43 -13.25
CA MET A 13 11.75 -0.95 -13.72
C MET A 13 13.22 -1.34 -13.92
N GLU A 14 14.03 -0.49 -14.52
CA GLU A 14 15.49 -0.75 -14.68
C GLU A 14 16.20 -0.92 -13.34
N ARG A 15 15.82 -0.11 -12.33
CA ARG A 15 16.37 -0.22 -10.97
C ARG A 15 15.80 -1.39 -10.16
N SER A 16 14.70 -2.01 -10.63
CA SER A 16 14.02 -3.13 -9.97
C SER A 16 14.61 -4.50 -10.31
N LEU A 17 15.53 -4.58 -11.28
CA LEU A 17 16.06 -5.85 -11.78
C LEU A 17 17.04 -6.54 -10.79
N GLY A 18 17.58 -5.83 -9.81
CA GLY A 18 18.43 -6.41 -8.77
C GLY A 18 17.64 -6.92 -7.56
N ASP A 19 18.00 -8.08 -7.00
CA ASP A 19 17.34 -8.64 -5.80
C ASP A 19 17.43 -7.73 -4.57
N ASP A 20 18.39 -6.83 -4.54
CA ASP A 20 18.66 -5.89 -3.45
C ASP A 20 18.15 -4.47 -3.71
N SER A 21 17.33 -4.31 -4.74
CA SER A 21 16.77 -3.00 -5.10
C SER A 21 15.83 -2.47 -4.01
N GLN A 22 15.76 -1.15 -3.88
CA GLN A 22 14.83 -0.49 -2.94
C GLN A 22 13.38 -0.87 -3.21
N VAL A 23 13.02 -1.11 -4.48
CA VAL A 23 11.69 -1.55 -4.90
C VAL A 23 11.36 -2.94 -4.33
N ARG A 24 12.30 -3.88 -4.39
CA ARG A 24 12.09 -5.21 -3.83
C ARG A 24 12.07 -5.19 -2.29
N ARG A 25 12.93 -4.37 -1.67
CA ARG A 25 12.89 -4.15 -0.21
C ARG A 25 11.56 -3.57 0.23
N PHE A 26 11.02 -2.59 -0.50
CA PHE A 26 9.69 -2.04 -0.25
C PHE A 26 8.61 -3.12 -0.28
N GLY A 27 8.54 -3.92 -1.34
CA GLY A 27 7.51 -4.96 -1.47
C GLY A 27 7.65 -6.08 -0.44
N ARG A 28 8.88 -6.51 -0.09
CA ARG A 28 9.12 -7.50 0.98
C ARG A 28 8.70 -6.95 2.35
N ALA A 29 9.07 -5.70 2.65
CA ALA A 29 8.68 -5.03 3.89
C ALA A 29 7.16 -4.89 4.00
N LEU A 30 6.49 -4.58 2.89
CA LEU A 30 5.03 -4.49 2.80
C LEU A 30 4.38 -5.82 3.19
N LEU A 31 4.83 -6.94 2.60
CA LEU A 31 4.32 -8.28 2.91
C LEU A 31 4.66 -8.70 4.35
N ALA A 32 5.82 -8.31 4.86
CA ALA A 32 6.23 -8.60 6.24
C ALA A 32 5.47 -7.76 7.29
N GLY A 33 4.87 -6.63 6.90
CA GLY A 33 4.26 -5.68 7.84
C GLY A 33 5.27 -4.74 8.52
N ASP A 34 6.49 -4.64 7.97
CA ASP A 34 7.54 -3.75 8.46
C ASP A 34 7.31 -2.31 7.99
N VAL A 35 6.50 -1.59 8.75
CA VAL A 35 6.05 -0.22 8.46
C VAL A 35 7.23 0.75 8.31
N GLU A 36 8.22 0.66 9.18
CA GLU A 36 9.37 1.56 9.16
C GLU A 36 10.18 1.42 7.86
N THR A 37 10.39 0.19 7.43
CA THR A 37 11.07 -0.09 6.16
C THR A 37 10.22 0.28 4.96
N VAL A 38 8.89 0.07 5.01
CA VAL A 38 7.94 0.53 3.97
C VAL A 38 8.02 2.04 3.82
N GLU A 39 7.87 2.80 4.90
CA GLU A 39 7.90 4.27 4.91
C GLU A 39 9.24 4.80 4.38
N ARG A 40 10.35 4.30 4.90
CA ARG A 40 11.70 4.72 4.51
C ARG A 40 11.99 4.45 3.03
N ASN A 41 11.71 3.24 2.54
CA ASN A 41 12.01 2.89 1.15
C ASN A 41 11.08 3.62 0.18
N LEU A 42 9.78 3.68 0.47
CA LEU A 42 8.84 4.40 -0.36
C LEU A 42 9.19 5.90 -0.43
N GLY A 43 9.53 6.52 0.72
CA GLY A 43 9.97 7.90 0.77
C GLY A 43 11.24 8.16 -0.05
N THR A 44 12.22 7.26 0.03
CA THR A 44 13.47 7.36 -0.77
C THR A 44 13.17 7.26 -2.27
N ILE A 45 12.34 6.30 -2.68
CA ILE A 45 11.96 6.12 -4.08
C ILE A 45 11.21 7.36 -4.59
N LEU A 46 10.26 7.90 -3.82
CA LEU A 46 9.53 9.12 -4.15
C LEU A 46 10.46 10.31 -4.38
N GLN A 47 11.46 10.49 -3.49
CA GLN A 47 12.43 11.59 -3.62
C GLN A 47 13.27 11.48 -4.89
N GLN A 48 13.63 10.26 -5.29
CA GLN A 48 14.50 10.01 -6.44
C GLN A 48 13.78 10.03 -7.79
N THR A 49 12.48 9.72 -7.80
CA THR A 49 11.76 9.44 -9.06
C THR A 49 10.68 10.46 -9.42
N LEU A 50 9.96 11.02 -8.45
CA LEU A 50 8.88 11.97 -8.73
C LEU A 50 9.37 13.42 -8.67
N SER A 51 8.88 14.24 -9.60
CA SER A 51 9.02 15.68 -9.52
C SER A 51 7.83 16.33 -8.78
N TYR A 52 7.99 17.52 -8.23
CA TYR A 52 6.88 18.25 -7.61
C TYR A 52 5.78 18.61 -8.62
N HIS A 53 6.12 18.75 -9.91
CA HIS A 53 5.17 19.02 -10.98
C HIS A 53 4.24 17.83 -11.25
N ASP A 54 4.74 16.59 -11.07
CA ASP A 54 3.96 15.38 -11.30
C ASP A 54 2.92 15.15 -10.21
N MET A 55 3.18 15.69 -9.00
CA MET A 55 2.32 15.55 -7.82
C MET A 55 1.23 16.61 -7.70
N GLY A 56 1.31 17.69 -8.49
CA GLY A 56 0.36 18.80 -8.56
C GLY A 56 -0.68 18.56 -9.64
N GLY A 57 -1.86 18.08 -9.32
CA GLY A 57 -2.95 17.86 -10.28
C GLY A 57 -4.31 17.84 -9.60
N GLU A 58 -5.37 17.67 -10.40
CA GLU A 58 -6.74 17.58 -9.89
C GLU A 58 -6.99 16.30 -9.06
N GLN A 59 -6.20 15.25 -9.27
CA GLN A 59 -6.33 13.96 -8.60
C GLN A 59 -4.98 13.43 -8.08
N PRO A 60 -4.38 14.08 -7.07
CA PRO A 60 -3.06 13.69 -6.58
C PRO A 60 -3.03 12.26 -5.99
N GLU A 61 -4.09 11.79 -5.35
CA GLU A 61 -4.17 10.42 -4.81
C GLU A 61 -3.95 9.38 -5.91
N LYS A 62 -4.50 9.61 -7.10
CA LYS A 62 -4.38 8.69 -8.24
C LYS A 62 -2.95 8.57 -8.76
N VAL A 63 -2.15 9.63 -8.65
CA VAL A 63 -0.72 9.61 -9.01
C VAL A 63 0.04 8.67 -8.08
N TYR A 64 -0.13 8.83 -6.77
CA TYR A 64 0.53 7.96 -5.78
C TYR A 64 0.03 6.51 -5.87
N GLN A 65 -1.27 6.30 -6.09
CA GLN A 65 -1.84 4.98 -6.28
C GLN A 65 -1.18 4.25 -7.46
N THR A 66 -1.13 4.90 -8.62
CA THR A 66 -0.51 4.32 -9.82
C THR A 66 0.98 4.08 -9.60
N PHE A 67 1.65 4.98 -8.89
CA PHE A 67 3.06 4.83 -8.55
C PHE A 67 3.30 3.61 -7.65
N VAL A 68 2.54 3.46 -6.57
CA VAL A 68 2.65 2.30 -5.66
C VAL A 68 2.35 1.00 -6.38
N LEU A 69 1.31 0.96 -7.23
CA LEU A 69 0.99 -0.21 -8.05
C LEU A 69 2.15 -0.61 -8.96
N GLY A 70 2.79 0.38 -9.59
CA GLY A 70 3.98 0.17 -10.42
C GLY A 70 5.14 -0.45 -9.64
N LEU A 71 5.38 0.01 -8.41
CA LEU A 71 6.43 -0.56 -7.54
C LEU A 71 6.16 -2.00 -7.13
N LEU A 72 4.91 -2.44 -7.14
CA LEU A 72 4.51 -3.79 -6.71
C LEU A 72 4.39 -4.79 -7.86
N ILE A 73 4.50 -4.35 -9.13
CA ILE A 73 4.23 -5.20 -10.29
C ILE A 73 5.10 -6.47 -10.35
N TRP A 74 6.31 -6.43 -9.79
CA TRP A 74 7.20 -7.58 -9.72
C TRP A 74 6.67 -8.71 -8.82
N LEU A 75 5.74 -8.39 -7.91
CA LEU A 75 5.07 -9.40 -7.07
C LEU A 75 4.05 -10.22 -7.86
N ASN A 76 3.72 -9.87 -9.10
CA ASN A 76 2.70 -10.58 -9.89
C ASN A 76 2.98 -12.08 -10.09
N ALA A 77 4.22 -12.52 -9.93
CA ALA A 77 4.56 -13.95 -9.95
C ALA A 77 3.92 -14.72 -8.77
N SER A 78 3.83 -14.10 -7.59
CA SER A 78 3.33 -14.73 -6.35
C SER A 78 2.00 -14.15 -5.85
N HIS A 79 1.67 -12.92 -6.23
CA HIS A 79 0.48 -12.20 -5.79
C HIS A 79 -0.27 -11.57 -6.96
N GLU A 80 -1.57 -11.46 -6.84
CA GLU A 80 -2.40 -10.64 -7.73
C GLU A 80 -2.43 -9.22 -7.15
N ILE A 81 -1.99 -8.23 -7.96
CA ILE A 81 -2.00 -6.82 -7.56
C ILE A 81 -3.17 -6.13 -8.26
N THR A 82 -4.07 -5.56 -7.49
CA THR A 82 -5.25 -4.87 -8.02
C THR A 82 -5.51 -3.55 -7.32
N SER A 83 -6.27 -2.68 -7.98
CA SER A 83 -6.72 -1.39 -7.43
C SER A 83 -8.16 -1.13 -7.82
N ASN A 84 -8.85 -0.34 -7.00
CA ASN A 84 -10.20 0.18 -7.30
C ASN A 84 -11.19 -0.87 -7.82
N ARG A 85 -10.99 -2.14 -7.51
CA ARG A 85 -11.93 -3.16 -7.92
C ARG A 85 -13.23 -2.97 -7.14
N GLU A 86 -14.31 -2.77 -7.87
CA GLU A 86 -15.66 -2.88 -7.34
C GLU A 86 -15.91 -4.37 -7.02
N SER A 87 -15.43 -4.82 -5.89
CA SER A 87 -16.00 -5.97 -5.23
C SER A 87 -17.15 -5.46 -4.38
N GLY A 88 -18.19 -6.25 -4.13
CA GLY A 88 -19.40 -5.80 -3.40
C GLY A 88 -19.15 -5.17 -2.01
N TYR A 89 -17.90 -4.95 -1.61
CA TYR A 89 -17.43 -4.38 -0.34
C TYR A 89 -16.77 -2.99 -0.49
N GLY A 90 -16.83 -2.34 -1.67
CA GLY A 90 -16.29 -0.99 -1.86
C GLY A 90 -14.99 -0.93 -2.69
N ARG A 91 -14.25 0.20 -2.59
CA ARG A 91 -13.01 0.45 -3.35
C ARG A 91 -11.84 0.57 -2.37
N CYS A 92 -10.82 -0.27 -2.50
CA CYS A 92 -9.52 -0.05 -1.87
C CYS A 92 -8.52 0.50 -2.90
N ASP A 93 -7.54 1.25 -2.44
CA ASP A 93 -6.56 1.84 -3.35
C ASP A 93 -5.56 0.82 -3.87
N VAL A 94 -5.07 -0.09 -3.02
CA VAL A 94 -4.16 -1.16 -3.40
C VAL A 94 -4.52 -2.44 -2.66
N LEU A 95 -4.65 -3.53 -3.40
CA LEU A 95 -4.88 -4.87 -2.89
C LEU A 95 -3.79 -5.81 -3.40
N VAL A 96 -3.12 -6.49 -2.50
CA VAL A 96 -2.10 -7.51 -2.77
C VAL A 96 -2.63 -8.84 -2.26
N CYS A 97 -3.10 -9.69 -3.17
CA CYS A 97 -3.72 -10.96 -2.83
C CYS A 97 -2.79 -12.11 -3.21
N PRO A 98 -2.44 -13.02 -2.31
CA PRO A 98 -1.58 -14.14 -2.64
C PRO A 98 -2.25 -15.10 -3.63
N ARG A 99 -1.44 -15.71 -4.50
CA ARG A 99 -1.90 -16.76 -5.42
C ARG A 99 -1.98 -18.13 -4.76
N LEU A 100 -1.22 -18.31 -3.68
CA LEU A 100 -1.21 -19.54 -2.87
C LEU A 100 -1.69 -19.21 -1.47
N ALA A 101 -2.54 -20.08 -0.91
CA ALA A 101 -3.00 -19.94 0.47
C ALA A 101 -1.85 -20.03 1.46
N GLY A 102 -2.00 -19.38 2.63
CA GLY A 102 -0.99 -19.31 3.68
C GLY A 102 0.12 -18.29 3.43
N GLN A 103 0.02 -17.51 2.36
CA GLN A 103 0.93 -16.38 2.13
C GLN A 103 0.30 -15.04 2.54
N PRO A 104 1.11 -14.02 2.87
CA PRO A 104 0.60 -12.74 3.35
C PRO A 104 -0.20 -12.02 2.27
N GLY A 105 -1.29 -11.37 2.69
CA GLY A 105 -2.05 -10.43 1.88
C GLY A 105 -1.95 -9.01 2.45
N VAL A 106 -2.09 -8.00 1.58
CA VAL A 106 -2.03 -6.60 2.01
C VAL A 106 -3.19 -5.80 1.41
N VAL A 107 -3.78 -4.97 2.23
CA VAL A 107 -4.71 -3.90 1.84
C VAL A 107 -4.05 -2.57 2.17
N MET A 108 -4.02 -1.64 1.21
CA MET A 108 -3.57 -0.28 1.49
C MET A 108 -4.63 0.74 1.11
N GLU A 109 -4.81 1.70 1.99
CA GLU A 109 -5.55 2.93 1.74
C GLU A 109 -4.57 4.09 1.65
N LEU A 110 -4.68 4.88 0.58
CA LEU A 110 -3.77 5.98 0.28
C LEU A 110 -4.52 7.31 0.45
N LYS A 111 -3.90 8.28 1.10
CA LYS A 111 -4.42 9.65 1.21
C LYS A 111 -3.34 10.66 0.91
N VAL A 112 -3.75 11.80 0.39
CA VAL A 112 -2.89 12.98 0.23
C VAL A 112 -3.40 14.06 1.16
N VAL A 113 -2.47 14.70 1.89
CA VAL A 113 -2.81 15.81 2.79
C VAL A 113 -3.47 16.95 2.00
N ASP A 114 -4.70 17.29 2.36
CA ASP A 114 -5.40 18.43 1.76
C ASP A 114 -4.96 19.75 2.40
N LYS A 115 -3.95 20.38 1.79
CA LYS A 115 -3.41 21.68 2.25
C LYS A 115 -4.45 22.81 2.21
N ARG A 116 -5.43 22.73 1.31
CA ARG A 116 -6.49 23.75 1.20
C ARG A 116 -7.39 23.74 2.43
N LYS A 117 -7.61 22.54 2.99
CA LYS A 117 -8.37 22.33 4.23
C LYS A 117 -7.51 22.39 5.50
N ARG A 118 -6.22 22.72 5.39
CA ARG A 118 -5.27 22.68 6.51
C ARG A 118 -5.26 21.35 7.26
N GLU A 119 -5.43 20.27 6.50
CA GLU A 119 -5.44 18.91 7.05
C GLU A 119 -4.06 18.55 7.60
N SER A 120 -4.04 17.88 8.76
CA SER A 120 -2.80 17.33 9.32
C SER A 120 -2.56 15.91 8.83
N VAL A 121 -1.29 15.46 8.79
CA VAL A 121 -0.93 14.07 8.50
C VAL A 121 -1.67 13.10 9.44
N LYS A 122 -1.72 13.43 10.74
CA LYS A 122 -2.47 12.62 11.73
C LYS A 122 -3.94 12.51 11.39
N GLY A 123 -4.57 13.59 10.94
CA GLY A 123 -5.98 13.59 10.52
C GLY A 123 -6.22 12.75 9.28
N ALA A 124 -5.33 12.84 8.28
CA ALA A 124 -5.39 12.04 7.07
C ALA A 124 -5.18 10.54 7.35
N LEU A 125 -4.22 10.18 8.23
CA LEU A 125 -4.00 8.80 8.70
C LEU A 125 -5.24 8.25 9.41
N ALA A 126 -5.84 9.02 10.31
CA ALA A 126 -7.04 8.59 11.03
C ALA A 126 -8.21 8.30 10.06
N LYS A 127 -8.38 9.11 9.01
CA LYS A 127 -9.41 8.88 7.97
C LYS A 127 -9.12 7.61 7.17
N ALA A 128 -7.87 7.40 6.76
CA ALA A 128 -7.48 6.21 6.00
C ALA A 128 -7.71 4.94 6.82
N LEU A 129 -7.30 4.93 8.11
CA LEU A 129 -7.53 3.80 9.02
C LEU A 129 -9.01 3.54 9.30
N ALA A 130 -9.82 4.60 9.42
CA ALA A 130 -11.27 4.44 9.56
C ALA A 130 -11.86 3.78 8.30
N GLN A 131 -11.43 4.20 7.10
CA GLN A 131 -11.90 3.65 5.83
C GLN A 131 -11.54 2.17 5.67
N LEU A 132 -10.36 1.74 6.12
CA LEU A 132 -9.96 0.32 6.13
C LEU A 132 -10.92 -0.50 7.02
N ARG A 133 -11.20 -0.02 8.23
CA ARG A 133 -12.11 -0.70 9.18
C ARG A 133 -13.54 -0.80 8.67
N ASP A 134 -14.07 0.28 8.10
CA ASP A 134 -15.47 0.35 7.66
C ASP A 134 -15.78 -0.57 6.47
N ARG A 135 -14.77 -0.96 5.70
CA ARG A 135 -14.95 -1.68 4.44
C ARG A 135 -14.53 -3.14 4.45
N ASP A 136 -13.94 -3.62 5.55
CA ASP A 136 -13.53 -5.01 5.78
C ASP A 136 -12.93 -5.74 4.56
N TYR A 137 -12.02 -5.09 3.86
CA TYR A 137 -11.31 -5.70 2.74
C TYR A 137 -10.47 -6.92 3.16
N ALA A 138 -10.05 -6.93 4.43
CA ALA A 138 -9.27 -8.01 5.01
C ALA A 138 -10.05 -9.35 5.00
N ALA A 139 -11.37 -9.33 5.22
CA ALA A 139 -12.18 -10.55 5.15
C ALA A 139 -12.13 -11.20 3.76
N ASN A 140 -12.15 -10.40 2.69
CA ASN A 140 -12.04 -10.94 1.33
C ASN A 140 -10.67 -11.61 1.10
N LEU A 141 -9.58 -11.02 1.58
CA LEU A 141 -8.25 -11.62 1.48
C LEU A 141 -8.15 -12.91 2.29
N ARG A 142 -8.69 -12.93 3.52
CA ARG A 142 -8.73 -14.14 4.37
C ARG A 142 -9.55 -15.25 3.70
N ALA A 143 -10.70 -14.93 3.13
CA ALA A 143 -11.53 -15.89 2.39
C ALA A 143 -10.81 -16.50 1.19
N ARG A 144 -9.83 -15.79 0.62
CA ARG A 144 -8.94 -16.25 -0.45
C ARG A 144 -7.68 -16.96 0.07
N GLY A 145 -7.60 -17.21 1.37
CA GLY A 145 -6.50 -17.94 2.01
C GLY A 145 -5.26 -17.09 2.33
N ALA A 146 -5.37 -15.75 2.30
CA ALA A 146 -4.26 -14.90 2.72
C ALA A 146 -4.04 -14.98 4.23
N GLU A 147 -2.80 -15.23 4.65
CA GLU A 147 -2.41 -15.32 6.06
C GLU A 147 -0.91 -14.98 6.22
N PRO A 148 -0.57 -13.97 7.02
CA PRO A 148 -1.45 -12.97 7.65
C PRO A 148 -2.01 -11.95 6.64
N VAL A 149 -3.06 -11.23 7.02
CA VAL A 149 -3.55 -10.07 6.28
C VAL A 149 -3.10 -8.79 6.98
N ARG A 150 -2.46 -7.90 6.21
CA ARG A 150 -1.96 -6.60 6.69
C ARG A 150 -2.83 -5.48 6.13
N GLU A 151 -3.31 -4.61 6.99
CA GLU A 151 -4.06 -3.42 6.61
C GLU A 151 -3.23 -2.18 6.92
N MET A 152 -2.90 -1.39 5.89
CA MET A 152 -1.99 -0.25 6.01
C MET A 152 -2.60 1.01 5.44
N ALA A 153 -2.46 2.11 6.16
CA ALA A 153 -2.72 3.45 5.69
C ALA A 153 -1.40 4.13 5.28
N ALA A 154 -1.36 4.75 4.12
CA ALA A 154 -0.23 5.58 3.68
C ALA A 154 -0.72 6.99 3.34
N VAL A 155 -0.10 8.00 3.93
CA VAL A 155 -0.43 9.41 3.74
C VAL A 155 0.74 10.14 3.11
N PHE A 156 0.47 10.89 2.05
CA PHE A 156 1.47 11.62 1.28
C PHE A 156 1.33 13.14 1.46
N ASP A 157 2.47 13.83 1.61
CA ASP A 157 2.60 15.27 1.48
C ASP A 157 3.80 15.59 0.59
N GLY A 158 3.58 15.78 -0.68
CA GLY A 158 4.64 15.89 -1.68
C GLY A 158 5.49 14.61 -1.69
N LYS A 159 6.81 14.75 -1.52
CA LYS A 159 7.74 13.61 -1.52
C LYS A 159 7.87 12.91 -0.16
N ARG A 160 7.09 13.32 0.84
CA ARG A 160 7.06 12.67 2.16
C ARG A 160 5.89 11.71 2.24
N VAL A 161 6.09 10.60 2.94
CA VAL A 161 5.08 9.58 3.19
C VAL A 161 5.14 9.18 4.66
N TRP A 162 3.99 8.87 5.23
CA TRP A 162 3.82 8.29 6.56
C TRP A 162 2.95 7.05 6.42
N VAL A 163 3.36 5.98 7.03
CA VAL A 163 2.67 4.69 6.96
C VAL A 163 2.27 4.21 8.34
N GLN A 164 1.09 3.64 8.47
CA GLN A 164 0.60 3.07 9.72
C GLN A 164 -0.18 1.79 9.43
N VAL A 165 0.06 0.74 10.23
CA VAL A 165 -0.78 -0.47 10.21
C VAL A 165 -2.07 -0.19 11.00
N ALA A 166 -3.19 -0.67 10.49
CA ALA A 166 -4.42 -0.71 11.26
C ALA A 166 -4.25 -1.66 12.46
N PRO A 167 -4.73 -1.29 13.65
CA PRO A 167 -4.72 -2.21 14.79
C PRO A 167 -5.54 -3.46 14.43
N GLU A 168 -5.04 -4.62 14.84
CA GLU A 168 -5.81 -5.86 14.68
C GLU A 168 -7.15 -5.74 15.41
N PRO A 169 -8.25 -6.26 14.83
CA PRO A 169 -9.54 -6.27 15.52
C PRO A 169 -9.40 -7.05 16.84
N GLU A 170 -9.79 -6.41 17.93
CA GLU A 170 -9.85 -7.05 19.24
C GLU A 170 -10.81 -8.26 19.15
N GLY A 171 -10.29 -9.49 19.15
CA GLY A 171 -11.13 -10.70 19.17
C GLY A 171 -10.56 -11.97 18.55
N GLN A 172 -9.35 -11.97 17.97
CA GLN A 172 -8.72 -13.20 17.45
C GLN A 172 -7.41 -13.57 18.18
N ALA A 173 -7.34 -13.33 19.48
CA ALA A 173 -6.38 -14.02 20.32
C ALA A 173 -6.82 -15.49 20.38
N GLY A 174 -6.04 -16.37 19.73
CA GLY A 174 -6.31 -17.80 19.68
C GLY A 174 -6.62 -18.36 21.07
N SER A 175 -7.73 -19.04 21.21
CA SER A 175 -8.04 -19.81 22.40
C SER A 175 -6.89 -20.79 22.65
N PRO A 176 -6.31 -20.83 23.85
CA PRO A 176 -5.33 -21.85 24.17
C PRO A 176 -6.02 -23.23 24.09
N THR A 177 -5.55 -24.06 23.19
CA THR A 177 -5.88 -25.48 23.16
C THR A 177 -5.46 -26.08 24.50
N HIS A 178 -6.43 -26.38 25.35
CA HIS A 178 -6.22 -27.24 26.51
C HIS A 178 -5.88 -28.66 26.01
N PRO A 179 -4.73 -29.22 26.41
CA PRO A 179 -4.49 -30.64 26.25
C PRO A 179 -5.33 -31.38 27.29
N GLY A 180 -6.28 -32.21 26.83
CA GLY A 180 -6.95 -33.26 27.60
C GLY A 180 -6.17 -34.56 27.53
#